data_eada6f1192af43cf5ccc9f7ddb5a4ac8
#
_entry.id   eada6f1192af43cf5ccc9f7ddb5a4ac8
#
_cell.length_a   1.000
_cell.length_b   1.000
_cell.length_c   1.000
_cell.angle_alpha   90.00
_cell.angle_beta   90.00
_cell.angle_gamma   90.00
#
_symmetry.space_group_name_H-M   'P 1'
#
loop_
_entity.id
_entity.type
_entity.pdbx_description
1 polymer ?
#
loop_
_entity_poly.entity_id
_entity_poly.type
_entity_poly.pdbx_seq_one_letter_code
_entity_poly.pdbx_strand_id
1 'polypeptide(L)'
;ALDETLDYTADRDIFGGKLGDLQLVQAKIGEMALGVDSSALLVYRAAWTKDCAADRVTREAAMAKYHATETAQQVIDAAVQLHGGKGVTKGYIVESLYRDIRALRIYEGASEVQTTIIARQTINNHELKQA
;
A
#
# COMPACT_ATOMS: atom_id res chain seq x y z
N ALA A 1 1.38 -9.27 4.19
CA ALA A 1 2.66 -8.72 4.65
C ALA A 1 2.54 -8.21 6.08
N LEU A 2 1.59 -7.31 6.37
CA LEU A 2 1.43 -6.76 7.72
C LEU A 2 1.18 -7.88 8.75
N ASP A 3 0.22 -8.75 8.54
CA ASP A 3 -0.12 -9.85 9.45
C ASP A 3 1.08 -10.77 9.71
N GLU A 4 1.76 -11.19 8.65
CA GLU A 4 3.01 -11.97 8.74
C GLU A 4 4.10 -11.27 9.57
N THR A 5 4.18 -9.93 9.45
CA THR A 5 5.13 -9.14 10.22
C THR A 5 4.74 -9.06 11.68
N LEU A 6 3.45 -8.89 11.99
CA LEU A 6 2.94 -8.89 13.36
C LEU A 6 3.24 -10.23 14.04
N ASP A 7 2.93 -11.34 13.40
CA ASP A 7 3.20 -12.69 13.92
C ASP A 7 4.70 -12.91 14.13
N TYR A 8 5.51 -12.55 13.13
CA TYR A 8 6.96 -12.72 13.23
C TYR A 8 7.59 -11.88 14.34
N THR A 9 7.17 -10.62 14.49
CA THR A 9 7.74 -9.71 15.50
C THR A 9 7.29 -10.05 16.91
N ALA A 10 6.11 -10.66 17.07
CA ALA A 10 5.61 -11.17 18.35
C ALA A 10 6.34 -12.46 18.80
N ASP A 11 6.79 -13.28 17.85
CA ASP A 11 7.47 -14.56 18.16
C ASP A 11 8.99 -14.41 18.27
N ARG A 12 9.62 -13.50 17.54
CA ARG A 12 11.08 -13.37 17.44
C ARG A 12 11.71 -12.80 18.72
N ASP A 13 12.51 -13.63 19.41
CA ASP A 13 13.32 -13.21 20.56
C ASP A 13 14.54 -12.39 20.11
N ILE A 14 14.80 -11.26 20.79
CA ILE A 14 15.97 -10.39 20.57
C ILE A 14 16.24 -9.56 21.83
N PHE A 15 17.50 -9.41 22.20
CA PHE A 15 17.96 -8.57 23.32
C PHE A 15 17.21 -8.79 24.66
N GLY A 16 16.75 -10.01 24.93
CA GLY A 16 16.03 -10.35 26.17
C GLY A 16 14.54 -10.02 26.17
N GLY A 17 13.96 -9.64 25.02
CA GLY A 17 12.53 -9.41 24.80
C GLY A 17 12.12 -9.87 23.42
N LYS A 18 11.01 -9.36 22.93
CA LYS A 18 10.52 -9.63 21.57
C LYS A 18 10.91 -8.52 20.59
N LEU A 19 11.02 -8.86 19.31
CA LEU A 19 11.33 -7.89 18.27
C LEU A 19 10.29 -6.76 18.23
N GLY A 20 9.02 -7.08 18.46
CA GLY A 20 7.91 -6.12 18.51
C GLY A 20 7.95 -5.15 19.70
N ASP A 21 8.79 -5.40 20.72
CA ASP A 21 8.95 -4.49 21.86
C ASP A 21 9.84 -3.28 21.51
N LEU A 22 10.59 -3.35 20.43
CA LEU A 22 11.50 -2.28 20.02
C LEU A 22 10.74 -1.12 19.38
N GLN A 23 10.95 0.10 19.86
CA GLN A 23 10.26 1.30 19.38
C GLN A 23 10.39 1.55 17.87
N LEU A 24 11.58 1.28 17.29
CA LEU A 24 11.79 1.44 15.83
C LEU A 24 11.00 0.39 15.01
N VAL A 25 10.76 -0.79 15.59
CA VAL A 25 9.90 -1.81 14.97
C VAL A 25 8.43 -1.40 15.07
N GLN A 26 8.00 -0.92 16.23
CA GLN A 26 6.65 -0.39 16.44
C GLN A 26 6.33 0.78 15.50
N ALA A 27 7.28 1.69 15.29
CA ALA A 27 7.13 2.79 14.34
C ALA A 27 6.89 2.28 12.91
N LYS A 28 7.67 1.29 12.45
CA LYS A 28 7.46 0.67 11.13
C LYS A 28 6.12 -0.04 11.01
N ILE A 29 5.71 -0.78 12.04
CA ILE A 29 4.39 -1.44 12.08
C ILE A 29 3.28 -0.40 12.01
N GLY A 30 3.39 0.73 12.71
CA GLY A 30 2.44 1.83 12.66
C GLY A 30 2.31 2.43 11.25
N GLU A 31 3.42 2.68 10.57
CA GLU A 31 3.44 3.14 9.17
C GLU A 31 2.82 2.12 8.21
N MET A 32 3.12 0.83 8.40
CA MET A 32 2.53 -0.25 7.60
C MET A 32 1.01 -0.32 7.78
N ALA A 33 0.52 -0.25 9.01
CA ALA A 33 -0.91 -0.28 9.32
C ALA A 33 -1.64 0.93 8.71
N LEU A 34 -1.09 2.14 8.88
CA LEU A 34 -1.63 3.36 8.27
C LEU A 34 -1.70 3.23 6.73
N GLY A 35 -0.65 2.68 6.13
CA GLY A 35 -0.59 2.45 4.68
C GLY A 35 -1.68 1.49 4.19
N VAL A 36 -1.92 0.40 4.91
CA VAL A 36 -2.99 -0.57 4.58
C VAL A 36 -4.36 0.10 4.68
N ASP A 37 -4.66 0.76 5.79
CA ASP A 37 -5.97 1.38 6.03
C ASP A 37 -6.26 2.52 5.04
N SER A 38 -5.29 3.39 4.77
CA SER A 38 -5.47 4.47 3.80
C SER A 38 -5.71 3.94 2.38
N SER A 39 -5.04 2.84 2.01
CA SER A 39 -5.27 2.17 0.74
C SER A 39 -6.67 1.59 0.64
N ALA A 40 -7.13 0.90 1.69
CA ALA A 40 -8.48 0.34 1.77
C ALA A 40 -9.55 1.43 1.66
N LEU A 41 -9.37 2.55 2.35
CA LEU A 41 -10.31 3.68 2.30
C LEU A 41 -10.42 4.28 0.90
N LEU A 42 -9.32 4.41 0.15
CA LEU A 42 -9.37 4.90 -1.22
C LEU A 42 -10.05 3.91 -2.17
N VAL A 43 -9.83 2.60 -1.99
CA VAL A 43 -10.52 1.56 -2.77
C VAL A 43 -12.01 1.56 -2.47
N TYR A 44 -12.40 1.59 -1.19
CA TYR A 44 -13.81 1.66 -0.80
C TYR A 44 -14.48 2.94 -1.28
N ARG A 45 -13.78 4.08 -1.24
CA ARG A 45 -14.29 5.32 -1.81
C ARG A 45 -14.57 5.19 -3.30
N ALA A 46 -13.67 4.58 -4.08
CA ALA A 46 -13.87 4.38 -5.51
C ALA A 46 -15.07 3.46 -5.78
N ALA A 47 -15.19 2.36 -5.05
CA ALA A 47 -16.31 1.44 -5.14
C ALA A 47 -17.63 2.13 -4.77
N TRP A 48 -17.69 2.78 -3.62
CA TRP A 48 -18.86 3.52 -3.16
C TRP A 48 -19.31 4.60 -4.15
N THR A 49 -18.36 5.38 -4.69
CA THR A 49 -18.67 6.40 -5.71
C THR A 49 -19.33 5.77 -6.94
N LYS A 50 -18.88 4.59 -7.35
CA LYS A 50 -19.50 3.85 -8.47
C LYS A 50 -20.89 3.36 -8.11
N ASP A 51 -21.07 2.80 -6.91
CA ASP A 51 -22.36 2.27 -6.45
C ASP A 51 -23.41 3.36 -6.27
N CYS A 52 -22.99 4.60 -5.98
CA CYS A 52 -23.85 5.78 -5.91
C CYS A 52 -24.22 6.35 -7.30
N ALA A 53 -24.14 5.56 -8.35
CA ALA A 53 -24.51 5.88 -9.73
C ALA A 53 -23.75 7.06 -10.36
N ALA A 54 -22.50 7.30 -9.94
CA ALA A 54 -21.64 8.24 -10.66
C ALA A 54 -21.35 7.74 -12.07
N ASP A 55 -21.48 8.62 -13.06
CA ASP A 55 -21.24 8.29 -14.47
C ASP A 55 -19.79 7.81 -14.69
N ARG A 56 -18.87 8.45 -14.00
CA ARG A 56 -17.43 8.14 -14.07
C ARG A 56 -16.78 8.16 -12.69
N VAL A 57 -15.87 7.21 -12.48
CA VAL A 57 -15.03 7.08 -11.27
C VAL A 57 -13.54 7.09 -11.64
N THR A 58 -13.20 7.71 -12.76
CA THR A 58 -11.84 7.69 -13.33
C THR A 58 -10.79 8.21 -12.36
N ARG A 59 -11.10 9.33 -11.68
CA ARG A 59 -10.18 9.94 -10.70
C ARG A 59 -10.03 9.08 -9.45
N GLU A 60 -11.12 8.60 -8.91
CA GLU A 60 -11.16 7.77 -7.71
C GLU A 60 -10.44 6.42 -7.93
N ALA A 61 -10.69 5.78 -9.07
CA ALA A 61 -10.02 4.53 -9.45
C ALA A 61 -8.51 4.74 -9.65
N ALA A 62 -8.10 5.83 -10.31
CA ALA A 62 -6.69 6.16 -10.48
C ALA A 62 -5.99 6.43 -9.14
N MET A 63 -6.65 7.14 -8.21
CA MET A 63 -6.14 7.37 -6.86
C MET A 63 -5.98 6.07 -6.08
N ALA A 64 -7.01 5.22 -6.11
CA ALA A 64 -7.00 3.93 -5.43
C ALA A 64 -5.88 3.04 -5.95
N LYS A 65 -5.77 2.88 -7.27
CA LYS A 65 -4.72 2.06 -7.91
C LYS A 65 -3.33 2.60 -7.57
N TYR A 66 -3.07 3.87 -7.80
CA TYR A 66 -1.77 4.48 -7.55
C TYR A 66 -1.34 4.32 -6.09
N HIS A 67 -2.20 4.76 -5.17
CA HIS A 67 -1.87 4.73 -3.74
C HIS A 67 -1.67 3.30 -3.24
N ALA A 68 -2.60 2.38 -3.54
CA ALA A 68 -2.52 1.01 -3.04
C ALA A 68 -1.27 0.28 -3.55
N THR A 69 -0.88 0.43 -4.81
CA THR A 69 0.29 -0.28 -5.35
C THR A 69 1.62 0.31 -4.89
N GLU A 70 1.72 1.65 -4.75
CA GLU A 70 2.92 2.29 -4.20
C GLU A 70 3.08 1.98 -2.71
N THR A 71 2.00 2.07 -1.95
CA THR A 71 1.99 1.77 -0.52
C THR A 71 2.27 0.30 -0.24
N ALA A 72 1.69 -0.61 -1.04
CA ALA A 72 1.96 -2.04 -0.89
C ALA A 72 3.46 -2.36 -1.07
N GLN A 73 4.14 -1.70 -2.01
CA GLN A 73 5.60 -1.85 -2.16
C GLN A 73 6.34 -1.42 -0.89
N GLN A 74 5.94 -0.30 -0.27
CA GLN A 74 6.56 0.21 0.96
C GLN A 74 6.30 -0.71 2.15
N VAL A 75 5.05 -1.18 2.30
CA VAL A 75 4.65 -2.11 3.37
C VAL A 75 5.40 -3.43 3.25
N ILE A 76 5.52 -3.98 2.05
CA ILE A 76 6.22 -5.23 1.81
C ILE A 76 7.73 -5.07 2.01
N ASP A 77 8.31 -3.94 1.58
CA ASP A 77 9.73 -3.63 1.82
C ASP A 77 10.04 -3.57 3.32
N ALA A 78 9.18 -2.90 4.11
CA ALA A 78 9.30 -2.86 5.56
C ALA A 78 9.16 -4.25 6.19
N ALA A 79 8.24 -5.08 5.68
CA ALA A 79 8.07 -6.47 6.12
C ALA A 79 9.35 -7.30 5.88
N VAL A 80 9.91 -7.24 4.68
CA VAL A 80 11.18 -7.90 4.34
C VAL A 80 12.30 -7.45 5.28
N GLN A 81 12.41 -6.13 5.51
CA GLN A 81 13.42 -5.57 6.41
C GLN A 81 13.27 -6.08 7.85
N LEU A 82 12.04 -6.15 8.38
CA LEU A 82 11.78 -6.63 9.73
C LEU A 82 12.00 -8.15 9.88
N HIS A 83 11.83 -8.93 8.84
CA HIS A 83 12.15 -10.36 8.81
C HIS A 83 13.66 -10.65 8.72
N GLY A 84 14.47 -9.65 8.36
CA GLY A 84 15.91 -9.79 8.23
C GLY A 84 16.28 -10.86 7.19
N GLY A 85 17.21 -11.77 7.52
CA GLY A 85 17.65 -12.83 6.60
C GLY A 85 16.51 -13.72 6.08
N LYS A 86 15.49 -13.97 6.89
CA LYS A 86 14.30 -14.71 6.44
C LYS A 86 13.52 -13.96 5.35
N GLY A 87 13.46 -12.63 5.43
CA GLY A 87 12.77 -11.78 4.47
C GLY A 87 13.32 -11.85 3.04
N VAL A 88 14.57 -12.27 2.88
CA VAL A 88 15.23 -12.45 1.56
C VAL A 88 15.47 -13.91 1.22
N THR A 89 14.97 -14.84 2.02
CA THR A 89 15.11 -16.27 1.79
C THR A 89 13.89 -16.82 1.07
N LYS A 90 14.10 -17.49 -0.06
CA LYS A 90 13.04 -18.13 -0.84
C LYS A 90 12.23 -19.11 0.03
N GLY A 91 10.93 -19.03 -0.08
CA GLY A 91 9.98 -19.86 0.68
C GLY A 91 9.27 -19.11 1.81
N TYR A 92 9.73 -17.91 2.16
CA TYR A 92 8.99 -17.03 3.05
C TYR A 92 8.02 -16.15 2.26
N ILE A 93 6.83 -15.93 2.81
CA ILE A 93 5.75 -15.23 2.11
C ILE A 93 6.13 -13.78 1.77
N VAL A 94 6.82 -13.08 2.66
CA VAL A 94 7.23 -11.69 2.45
C VAL A 94 8.23 -11.56 1.29
N GLU A 95 9.10 -12.55 1.09
CA GLU A 95 10.04 -12.60 -0.03
C GLU A 95 9.28 -12.77 -1.37
N SER A 96 8.30 -13.65 -1.43
CA SER A 96 7.48 -13.82 -2.64
C SER A 96 6.66 -12.58 -2.95
N LEU A 97 6.03 -11.98 -1.96
CA LEU A 97 5.29 -10.73 -2.10
C LEU A 97 6.17 -9.59 -2.64
N TYR A 98 7.43 -9.51 -2.16
CA TYR A 98 8.37 -8.49 -2.64
C TYR A 98 8.68 -8.59 -4.14
N ARG A 99 8.80 -9.81 -4.66
CA ARG A 99 8.98 -10.04 -6.10
C ARG A 99 7.72 -9.72 -6.90
N ASP A 100 6.56 -10.07 -6.37
CA ASP A 100 5.30 -9.99 -7.10
C ASP A 100 4.76 -8.56 -7.17
N ILE A 101 4.90 -7.79 -6.08
CA ILE A 101 4.31 -6.43 -6.00
C ILE A 101 4.85 -5.48 -7.07
N ARG A 102 6.07 -5.66 -7.53
CA ARG A 102 6.70 -4.74 -8.48
C ARG A 102 5.93 -4.63 -9.80
N ALA A 103 5.35 -5.72 -10.26
CA ALA A 103 4.57 -5.76 -11.49
C ALA A 103 3.30 -4.90 -11.42
N LEU A 104 2.66 -4.80 -10.26
CA LEU A 104 1.42 -4.05 -10.08
C LEU A 104 1.60 -2.53 -10.27
N ARG A 105 2.82 -2.02 -10.15
CA ARG A 105 3.15 -0.62 -10.39
C ARG A 105 3.38 -0.31 -11.88
N ILE A 106 3.45 -1.33 -12.72
CA ILE A 106 3.80 -1.24 -14.14
C ILE A 106 2.57 -1.48 -15.02
N TYR A 107 1.88 -2.60 -14.86
CA TYR A 107 0.74 -2.95 -15.71
C TYR A 107 -0.56 -2.29 -15.26
N GLU A 108 -1.59 -2.40 -16.12
CA GLU A 108 -2.93 -1.80 -15.93
C GLU A 108 -2.86 -0.27 -15.66
N GLY A 109 -1.93 0.37 -16.36
CA GLY A 109 -1.64 1.79 -16.20
C GLY A 109 -0.55 2.03 -15.15
N ALA A 110 0.67 2.29 -15.63
CA ALA A 110 1.83 2.57 -14.76
C ALA A 110 1.56 3.74 -13.81
N SER A 111 2.32 3.79 -12.72
CA SER A 111 2.17 4.82 -11.69
C SER A 111 2.17 6.25 -12.26
N GLU A 112 3.02 6.54 -13.25
CA GLU A 112 3.10 7.82 -13.93
C GLU A 112 1.85 8.15 -14.75
N VAL A 113 1.22 7.13 -15.33
CA VAL A 113 -0.05 7.28 -16.04
C VAL A 113 -1.17 7.61 -15.05
N GLN A 114 -1.22 6.94 -13.91
CA GLN A 114 -2.22 7.20 -12.87
C GLN A 114 -2.12 8.63 -12.33
N THR A 115 -0.92 9.11 -12.05
CA THR A 115 -0.72 10.49 -11.57
C THR A 115 -1.16 11.53 -12.61
N THR A 116 -0.91 11.28 -13.89
CA THR A 116 -1.37 12.14 -14.98
C THR A 116 -2.90 12.16 -15.07
N ILE A 117 -3.56 11.01 -14.93
CA ILE A 117 -5.02 10.92 -14.90
C ILE A 117 -5.60 11.71 -13.74
N ILE A 118 -5.04 11.54 -12.53
CA ILE A 118 -5.47 12.25 -11.32
C ILE A 118 -5.37 13.76 -11.53
N ALA A 119 -4.24 14.23 -12.05
CA ALA A 119 -4.00 15.65 -12.30
C ALA A 119 -5.03 16.24 -13.29
N ARG A 120 -5.20 15.60 -14.46
CA ARG A 120 -6.15 16.05 -15.48
C ARG A 120 -7.58 16.11 -14.95
N GLN A 121 -8.03 15.08 -14.26
CA GLN A 121 -9.38 15.05 -13.68
C GLN A 121 -9.56 16.11 -12.58
N THR A 122 -8.51 16.41 -11.82
CA THR A 122 -8.57 17.44 -10.78
C THR A 122 -8.65 18.84 -11.39
N ILE A 123 -7.89 19.13 -12.44
CA ILE A 123 -7.94 20.40 -13.18
C ILE A 123 -9.32 20.61 -13.80
N ASN A 124 -9.82 19.62 -14.55
CA ASN A 124 -11.12 19.71 -15.20
C ASN A 124 -12.26 19.95 -14.20
N ASN A 125 -12.23 19.27 -13.04
CA ASN A 125 -13.23 19.46 -11.98
C ASN A 125 -13.15 20.86 -11.34
N HIS A 126 -11.99 21.49 -11.34
CA HIS A 126 -11.83 22.85 -10.84
C HIS A 126 -12.43 23.87 -11.83
N GLU A 127 -12.14 23.74 -13.10
CA GLU A 127 -12.68 24.60 -14.17
C GLU A 127 -14.20 24.57 -14.24
N LEU A 128 -14.79 23.36 -14.14
CA LEU A 128 -16.26 23.18 -14.12
C LEU A 128 -16.95 23.84 -12.92
N LYS A 129 -16.25 24.10 -11.82
CA LYS A 129 -16.81 24.81 -10.67
C LYS A 129 -16.78 26.32 -10.78
N GLN A 130 -16.01 26.84 -11.74
CA GLN A 130 -15.85 28.29 -11.97
C GLN A 130 -16.71 28.79 -13.13
N ALA A 131 -17.25 27.87 -13.96
CA ALA A 131 -18.16 28.14 -15.07
C ALA A 131 -19.62 28.11 -14.65
#